data_d727274f626fbba3d233a5e3c47e6e09
#
_entry.id   d727274f626fbba3d233a5e3c47e6e09
#
_cell.length_a   1.000
_cell.length_b   1.000
_cell.length_c   1.000
_cell.angle_alpha   90.00
_cell.angle_beta   90.00
_cell.angle_gamma   90.00
#
_symmetry.space_group_name_H-M   'P 1'
#
loop_
_entity.id
_entity.type
_entity.pdbx_description
1 polymer ?
#
loop_
_entity_poly.entity_id
_entity_poly.type
_entity_poly.pdbx_seq_one_letter_code
_entity_poly.pdbx_strand_id
1 'polypeptide(L)'
;MAEAGGGVNQNLAEYELTVTVSLRDDLKLRFSEGSTLTVNCQLYKGVFALRKNGAAWKFGVTCAALCLLLRFHGALMALLSAPATGEFLLYLETGRRSAQAETVVPVYAPESPAPADAKAPEALALPVLVAEPMPEAEPAPPVFTARDGAGIRLYNTAGVTVDPESAILEEPEWPDLPGPKVLIYSTHATESYQKAGENYTETAAYRTLDSGFNMLSLGAALEEALENRGIAVLRDESLHDYPSYNDSYVSSRKSVESYLEAYPSLCLVLDLHRDASAGTRQLRPLAQTQSGSAARLMLVVGTDRGNRVHPNWEKNFALALRLQTLLERTSPGITRPLSIRPQRFNQDLSTGALLIEIGGAGNTRQEALAAIDILAQSIEALLH
;
A
#
# COMPACT_ATOMS: atom_id res chain seq x y z
N MET A 1 69.13 -5.22 44.70
CA MET A 1 68.37 -4.49 45.74
C MET A 1 67.52 -3.47 45.06
N ALA A 2 66.25 -3.68 45.19
CA ALA A 2 65.11 -2.76 45.38
C ALA A 2 64.84 -1.81 44.20
N GLU A 3 63.81 -1.77 43.76
CA GLU A 3 62.33 -1.86 43.85
C GLU A 3 61.75 -0.85 42.85
N ALA A 4 60.99 -1.34 41.93
CA ALA A 4 60.26 -0.53 40.99
C ALA A 4 58.78 -0.50 41.45
N GLY A 5 58.32 0.71 41.84
CA GLY A 5 56.92 0.99 42.05
C GLY A 5 56.39 1.88 40.93
N GLY A 6 55.73 1.31 39.94
CA GLY A 6 55.03 2.04 38.91
C GLY A 6 53.54 2.07 39.19
N GLY A 7 53.08 3.18 39.76
CA GLY A 7 51.65 3.41 39.89
C GLY A 7 51.01 3.86 38.59
N VAL A 8 50.15 3.04 38.02
CA VAL A 8 49.28 3.42 36.92
C VAL A 8 48.07 4.17 37.48
N ASN A 9 48.11 5.47 37.29
CA ASN A 9 46.99 6.35 37.61
C ASN A 9 45.99 6.32 36.48
N GLN A 10 44.97 5.45 36.58
CA GLN A 10 43.83 5.45 35.65
C GLN A 10 42.80 6.45 36.16
N ASN A 11 42.81 7.65 35.59
CA ASN A 11 41.69 8.58 35.68
C ASN A 11 40.44 7.94 35.04
N LEU A 12 39.59 7.32 35.86
CA LEU A 12 38.27 6.89 35.47
C LEU A 12 37.36 8.11 35.44
N ALA A 13 37.00 8.58 34.24
CA ALA A 13 35.97 9.58 34.07
C ALA A 13 34.64 9.03 34.60
N GLU A 14 34.03 9.75 35.48
CA GLU A 14 32.74 9.45 36.08
C GLU A 14 31.61 9.99 35.14
N TYR A 15 30.71 9.12 34.71
CA TYR A 15 29.55 9.52 33.88
C TYR A 15 28.27 9.39 34.69
N GLU A 16 27.46 10.44 34.67
CA GLU A 16 26.11 10.41 35.22
C GLU A 16 25.09 10.24 34.11
N LEU A 17 24.29 9.18 34.19
CA LEU A 17 23.20 8.92 33.27
C LEU A 17 21.87 9.21 33.96
N THR A 18 21.19 10.25 33.50
CA THR A 18 19.84 10.57 33.96
C THR A 18 18.83 10.08 32.93
N VAL A 19 17.97 9.14 33.33
CA VAL A 19 16.86 8.65 32.48
C VAL A 19 15.58 9.29 33.03
N THR A 20 15.00 10.18 32.23
CA THR A 20 13.69 10.76 32.54
C THR A 20 12.65 10.12 31.61
N VAL A 21 11.67 9.44 32.18
CA VAL A 21 10.54 8.87 31.44
C VAL A 21 9.35 9.79 31.62
N SER A 22 8.91 10.43 30.54
CA SER A 22 7.68 11.23 30.50
C SER A 22 6.55 10.43 29.85
N LEU A 23 5.35 10.51 30.42
CA LEU A 23 4.16 9.83 29.91
C LEU A 23 3.60 10.42 28.60
N ARG A 24 4.24 11.42 28.04
CA ARG A 24 3.68 12.11 26.87
C ARG A 24 4.51 12.11 25.61
N ASP A 25 5.78 11.86 25.61
CA ASP A 25 6.58 11.80 24.37
C ASP A 25 8.03 11.46 24.69
N ASP A 26 8.60 10.54 23.92
CA ASP A 26 10.02 10.25 23.73
C ASP A 26 10.90 9.97 24.95
N LEU A 27 11.47 8.77 24.95
CA LEU A 27 12.57 8.40 25.82
C LEU A 27 13.81 9.25 25.46
N LYS A 28 14.09 10.33 26.20
CA LYS A 28 15.32 11.12 26.03
C LYS A 28 16.38 10.64 27.01
N LEU A 29 17.40 9.97 26.45
CA LEU A 29 18.62 9.64 27.17
C LEU A 29 19.58 10.83 27.09
N ARG A 30 19.93 11.44 28.22
CA ARG A 30 21.01 12.42 28.30
C ARG A 30 22.15 11.80 29.09
N PHE A 31 23.34 11.89 28.54
CA PHE A 31 24.58 11.51 29.22
C PHE A 31 25.29 12.78 29.70
N SER A 32 25.60 12.83 30.97
CA SER A 32 26.53 13.81 31.54
C SER A 32 27.71 13.08 32.15
N GLU A 33 28.89 13.71 32.16
CA GLU A 33 30.09 13.13 32.77
C GLU A 33 29.94 13.05 34.28
N GLY A 34 29.90 11.83 34.82
CA GLY A 34 29.76 11.50 36.24
C GLY A 34 29.62 10.01 36.49
N SER A 35 29.98 9.52 37.65
CA SER A 35 30.08 8.07 37.95
C SER A 35 28.78 7.41 38.44
N THR A 36 27.68 8.12 38.47
CA THR A 36 26.44 7.65 39.11
C THR A 36 25.27 7.64 38.12
N LEU A 37 24.67 6.46 37.90
CA LEU A 37 23.41 6.34 37.17
C LEU A 37 22.24 6.63 38.10
N THR A 38 21.58 7.76 37.91
CA THR A 38 20.35 8.08 38.61
C THR A 38 19.14 7.81 37.74
N VAL A 39 18.30 6.85 38.11
CA VAL A 39 17.03 6.57 37.43
C VAL A 39 15.92 7.23 38.23
N ASN A 40 15.37 8.31 37.69
CA ASN A 40 14.23 8.99 38.31
C ASN A 40 12.93 8.49 37.67
N CYS A 41 12.17 7.71 38.42
CA CYS A 41 10.88 7.19 37.95
C CYS A 41 9.78 7.97 38.69
N GLN A 42 9.11 8.88 38.00
CA GLN A 42 8.03 9.70 38.57
C GLN A 42 6.79 8.91 39.02
N LEU A 43 6.68 7.63 38.64
CA LEU A 43 5.61 6.73 39.09
C LEU A 43 5.88 6.03 40.43
N TYR A 44 7.10 6.13 40.94
CA TYR A 44 7.48 5.65 42.27
C TYR A 44 8.51 6.57 42.89
N LYS A 45 8.23 7.07 44.11
CA LYS A 45 9.14 7.93 44.88
C LYS A 45 10.39 7.15 45.35
N GLY A 46 11.25 6.75 44.39
CA GLY A 46 12.49 6.05 44.65
C GLY A 46 13.58 6.48 43.68
N VAL A 47 14.69 6.93 44.22
CA VAL A 47 15.91 7.23 43.48
C VAL A 47 16.84 6.03 43.64
N PHE A 48 17.22 5.39 42.51
CA PHE A 48 18.20 4.31 42.52
C PHE A 48 19.50 4.82 41.90
N ALA A 49 20.57 4.79 42.67
CA ALA A 49 21.91 5.11 42.21
C ALA A 49 22.72 3.82 41.99
N LEU A 50 23.24 3.59 40.78
CA LEU A 50 24.09 2.44 40.46
C LEU A 50 25.50 2.98 40.09
N ARG A 51 26.51 2.47 40.78
CA ARG A 51 27.92 2.82 40.53
C ARG A 51 28.49 1.91 39.40
N LYS A 52 29.23 2.50 38.49
CA LYS A 52 29.81 1.79 37.34
C LYS A 52 31.04 0.97 37.77
N ASN A 53 30.85 -0.31 38.10
CA ASN A 53 31.92 -1.28 38.27
C ASN A 53 31.62 -2.60 37.61
N GLY A 54 32.26 -2.86 36.48
CA GLY A 54 32.41 -4.20 35.84
C GLY A 54 31.12 -5.02 35.65
N ALA A 55 31.08 -6.25 36.17
CA ALA A 55 29.98 -7.18 36.04
C ALA A 55 28.69 -6.73 36.76
N ALA A 56 28.81 -5.99 37.87
CA ALA A 56 27.67 -5.49 38.64
C ALA A 56 26.85 -4.44 37.85
N TRP A 57 27.51 -3.62 37.03
CA TRP A 57 26.84 -2.66 36.16
C TRP A 57 25.95 -3.35 35.09
N LYS A 58 26.50 -4.39 34.41
CA LYS A 58 25.74 -5.15 33.42
C LYS A 58 24.54 -5.85 34.05
N PHE A 59 24.73 -6.40 35.23
CA PHE A 59 23.64 -7.04 36.00
C PHE A 59 22.56 -6.05 36.41
N GLY A 60 22.95 -4.88 36.91
CA GLY A 60 22.00 -3.81 37.30
C GLY A 60 21.18 -3.28 36.13
N VAL A 61 21.81 -3.04 34.96
CA VAL A 61 21.10 -2.61 33.74
C VAL A 61 20.16 -3.70 33.24
N THR A 62 20.57 -4.97 33.30
CA THR A 62 19.71 -6.12 32.90
C THR A 62 18.52 -6.28 33.86
N CYS A 63 18.72 -6.14 35.16
CA CYS A 63 17.64 -6.17 36.14
C CYS A 63 16.67 -5.01 35.98
N ALA A 64 17.15 -3.79 35.72
CA ALA A 64 16.30 -2.63 35.47
C ALA A 64 15.46 -2.81 34.18
N ALA A 65 16.07 -3.32 33.12
CA ALA A 65 15.37 -3.64 31.88
C ALA A 65 14.32 -4.74 32.08
N LEU A 66 14.65 -5.79 32.84
CA LEU A 66 13.71 -6.88 33.16
C LEU A 66 12.54 -6.38 34.02
N CYS A 67 12.79 -5.52 35.00
CA CYS A 67 11.74 -4.91 35.81
C CYS A 67 10.82 -4.00 34.99
N LEU A 68 11.37 -3.26 34.01
CA LEU A 68 10.57 -2.50 33.05
C LEU A 68 9.71 -3.41 32.19
N LEU A 69 10.28 -4.48 31.63
CA LEU A 69 9.56 -5.47 30.82
C LEU A 69 8.43 -6.14 31.63
N LEU A 70 8.69 -6.55 32.88
CA LEU A 70 7.68 -7.17 33.73
C LEU A 70 6.56 -6.18 34.10
N ARG A 71 6.84 -4.90 34.23
CA ARG A 71 5.81 -3.86 34.46
C ARG A 71 5.00 -3.55 33.20
N PHE A 72 5.64 -3.49 32.04
CA PHE A 72 4.92 -3.42 30.77
C PHE A 72 4.04 -4.65 30.56
N HIS A 73 4.52 -5.83 30.94
CA HIS A 73 3.73 -7.06 30.90
C HIS A 73 2.52 -6.97 31.85
N GLY A 74 2.69 -6.49 33.09
CA GLY A 74 1.59 -6.32 34.03
C GLY A 74 0.54 -5.29 33.57
N ALA A 75 0.98 -4.16 33.02
CA ALA A 75 0.10 -3.14 32.44
C ALA A 75 -0.62 -3.67 31.16
N LEU A 76 0.10 -4.44 30.33
CA LEU A 76 -0.47 -5.11 29.16
C LEU A 76 -1.51 -6.15 29.58
N MET A 77 -1.23 -6.97 30.60
CA MET A 77 -2.18 -7.98 31.09
C MET A 77 -3.41 -7.34 31.74
N ALA A 78 -3.26 -6.21 32.44
CA ALA A 78 -4.39 -5.43 32.96
C ALA A 78 -5.24 -4.82 31.85
N LEU A 79 -4.60 -4.36 30.76
CA LEU A 79 -5.30 -3.87 29.58
C LEU A 79 -6.04 -5.01 28.84
N LEU A 80 -5.40 -6.17 28.69
CA LEU A 80 -5.97 -7.36 28.05
C LEU A 80 -7.11 -8.00 28.86
N SER A 81 -7.16 -7.80 30.18
CA SER A 81 -8.22 -8.28 31.06
C SER A 81 -9.40 -7.32 31.23
N ALA A 82 -9.34 -6.12 30.66
CA ALA A 82 -10.47 -5.21 30.65
C ALA A 82 -11.61 -5.74 29.74
N PRO A 83 -12.89 -5.63 30.16
CA PRO A 83 -14.03 -6.12 29.37
C PRO A 83 -14.06 -5.59 27.94
N ALA A 84 -13.74 -4.30 27.75
CA ALA A 84 -13.67 -3.67 26.44
C ALA A 84 -12.57 -4.27 25.55
N THR A 85 -11.49 -4.77 26.13
CA THR A 85 -10.38 -5.42 25.40
C THR A 85 -10.77 -6.84 24.98
N GLY A 86 -11.55 -7.55 25.81
CA GLY A 86 -12.10 -8.87 25.48
C GLY A 86 -13.05 -8.80 24.27
N GLU A 87 -13.92 -7.80 24.22
CA GLU A 87 -14.78 -7.54 23.04
C GLU A 87 -13.99 -7.17 21.80
N PHE A 88 -12.92 -6.38 21.96
CA PHE A 88 -12.04 -6.01 20.84
C PHE A 88 -11.25 -7.22 20.32
N LEU A 89 -10.73 -8.08 21.18
CA LEU A 89 -10.05 -9.32 20.78
C LEU A 89 -11.01 -10.31 20.10
N LEU A 90 -12.24 -10.43 20.61
CA LEU A 90 -13.26 -11.25 19.98
C LEU A 90 -13.66 -10.71 18.60
N TYR A 91 -13.71 -9.40 18.46
CA TYR A 91 -13.92 -8.74 17.16
C TYR A 91 -12.78 -9.02 16.18
N LEU A 92 -11.52 -8.97 16.64
CA LEU A 92 -10.35 -9.29 15.80
C LEU A 92 -10.34 -10.76 15.35
N GLU A 93 -10.82 -11.67 16.20
CA GLU A 93 -10.81 -13.11 15.92
C GLU A 93 -12.03 -13.56 15.08
N THR A 94 -13.16 -12.90 15.22
CA THR A 94 -14.43 -13.34 14.59
C THR A 94 -14.99 -12.37 13.56
N GLY A 95 -14.48 -11.13 13.49
CA GLY A 95 -15.04 -10.05 12.68
C GLY A 95 -16.45 -9.59 13.10
N ARG A 96 -16.94 -10.07 14.24
CA ARG A 96 -18.30 -9.77 14.75
C ARG A 96 -18.22 -9.04 16.08
N ARG A 97 -18.90 -7.90 16.21
CA ARG A 97 -19.18 -7.28 17.51
C ARG A 97 -20.27 -8.09 18.22
N SER A 98 -20.12 -8.31 19.53
CA SER A 98 -21.20 -8.88 20.31
C SER A 98 -22.41 -7.93 20.23
N ALA A 99 -23.50 -8.42 19.66
CA ALA A 99 -24.72 -7.65 19.57
C ALA A 99 -25.28 -7.47 20.98
N GLN A 100 -25.34 -6.25 21.48
CA GLN A 100 -26.28 -5.92 22.54
C GLN A 100 -27.68 -6.27 22.02
N ALA A 101 -28.43 -7.01 22.81
CA ALA A 101 -29.76 -7.47 22.45
C ALA A 101 -30.67 -6.27 22.17
N GLU A 102 -30.83 -5.94 20.90
CA GLU A 102 -31.94 -5.08 20.45
C GLU A 102 -33.18 -5.95 20.28
N THR A 103 -34.22 -5.52 20.93
CA THR A 103 -35.55 -6.09 20.88
C THR A 103 -36.05 -6.16 19.43
N VAL A 104 -36.21 -7.39 18.95
CA VAL A 104 -36.77 -7.66 17.61
C VAL A 104 -38.23 -7.26 17.61
N VAL A 105 -38.59 -6.20 16.88
CA VAL A 105 -39.95 -5.89 16.49
C VAL A 105 -40.25 -6.70 15.23
N PRO A 106 -41.30 -7.53 15.18
CA PRO A 106 -41.62 -8.30 13.99
C PRO A 106 -42.10 -7.39 12.87
N VAL A 107 -41.36 -7.33 11.76
CA VAL A 107 -41.82 -6.70 10.53
C VAL A 107 -42.73 -7.69 9.80
N TYR A 108 -44.00 -7.32 9.65
CA TYR A 108 -44.96 -8.03 8.82
C TYR A 108 -44.53 -7.99 7.36
N ALA A 109 -44.37 -9.15 6.74
CA ALA A 109 -44.22 -9.28 5.31
C ALA A 109 -45.56 -9.05 4.61
N PRO A 110 -45.61 -8.29 3.51
CA PRO A 110 -46.84 -8.18 2.72
C PRO A 110 -47.09 -9.47 1.92
N GLU A 111 -48.28 -9.98 1.99
CA GLU A 111 -48.77 -11.12 1.18
C GLU A 111 -48.72 -10.80 -0.31
N SER A 112 -48.20 -11.77 -1.06
CA SER A 112 -48.17 -11.77 -2.54
C SER A 112 -49.56 -12.09 -3.07
N PRO A 113 -50.13 -11.34 -4.01
CA PRO A 113 -51.40 -11.72 -4.65
C PRO A 113 -51.18 -12.88 -5.65
N ALA A 114 -52.13 -13.78 -5.64
CA ALA A 114 -52.22 -14.95 -6.50
C ALA A 114 -52.29 -14.60 -8.02
N PRO A 115 -51.90 -15.51 -8.92
CA PRO A 115 -51.84 -15.25 -10.36
C PRO A 115 -53.24 -15.31 -10.96
N ALA A 116 -53.58 -14.29 -11.75
CA ALA A 116 -54.74 -14.31 -12.62
C ALA A 116 -54.39 -14.94 -13.95
N ASP A 117 -55.09 -16.04 -14.29
CA ASP A 117 -55.06 -16.67 -15.63
C ASP A 117 -55.59 -15.70 -16.69
N ALA A 118 -54.73 -15.32 -17.64
CA ALA A 118 -55.17 -14.72 -18.89
C ALA A 118 -54.39 -15.35 -20.03
N LYS A 119 -55.05 -16.28 -20.75
CA LYS A 119 -54.63 -16.82 -22.01
C LYS A 119 -54.63 -15.72 -23.08
N ALA A 120 -53.44 -15.31 -23.57
CA ALA A 120 -53.30 -14.47 -24.74
C ALA A 120 -53.20 -15.35 -26.00
N PRO A 121 -53.68 -14.93 -27.19
CA PRO A 121 -53.69 -15.73 -28.41
C PRO A 121 -52.28 -15.83 -29.01
N GLU A 122 -51.99 -17.01 -29.50
CA GLU A 122 -50.78 -17.43 -30.17
C GLU A 122 -50.60 -16.66 -31.51
N ALA A 123 -49.66 -15.68 -31.51
CA ALA A 123 -49.25 -15.03 -32.74
C ALA A 123 -48.16 -15.88 -33.38
N LEU A 124 -48.41 -16.35 -34.60
CA LEU A 124 -47.41 -17.01 -35.49
C LEU A 124 -46.21 -16.10 -35.71
N ALA A 125 -45.12 -16.35 -34.96
CA ALA A 125 -43.83 -15.70 -35.17
C ALA A 125 -43.18 -16.28 -36.42
N LEU A 126 -42.99 -15.45 -37.44
CA LEU A 126 -42.07 -15.73 -38.54
C LEU A 126 -40.65 -15.85 -38.00
N PRO A 127 -39.80 -16.77 -38.49
CA PRO A 127 -38.42 -16.86 -38.03
C PRO A 127 -37.69 -15.57 -38.40
N VAL A 128 -37.32 -14.77 -37.38
CA VAL A 128 -36.35 -13.71 -37.54
C VAL A 128 -35.01 -14.41 -37.75
N LEU A 129 -34.44 -14.30 -38.92
CA LEU A 129 -33.03 -14.62 -39.18
C LEU A 129 -32.20 -13.64 -38.36
N VAL A 130 -31.82 -14.04 -37.15
CA VAL A 130 -30.80 -13.36 -36.38
C VAL A 130 -29.49 -13.62 -37.14
N ALA A 131 -29.00 -12.59 -37.84
CA ALA A 131 -27.65 -12.62 -38.38
C ALA A 131 -26.72 -12.84 -37.18
N GLU A 132 -25.93 -13.91 -37.20
CA GLU A 132 -24.86 -14.09 -36.22
C GLU A 132 -23.98 -12.84 -36.26
N PRO A 133 -23.65 -12.23 -35.10
CA PRO A 133 -22.75 -11.11 -35.08
C PRO A 133 -21.42 -11.57 -35.71
N MET A 134 -21.00 -10.86 -36.75
CA MET A 134 -19.66 -11.08 -37.30
C MET A 134 -18.65 -10.91 -36.12
N PRO A 135 -17.66 -11.82 -36.02
CA PRO A 135 -16.63 -11.64 -34.98
C PRO A 135 -16.02 -10.27 -35.17
N GLU A 136 -16.08 -9.47 -34.09
CA GLU A 136 -15.43 -8.16 -34.04
C GLU A 136 -13.94 -8.42 -34.22
N ALA A 137 -13.34 -7.75 -35.21
CA ALA A 137 -11.92 -7.93 -35.50
C ALA A 137 -11.13 -7.52 -34.25
N GLU A 138 -10.25 -8.42 -33.82
CA GLU A 138 -9.35 -8.08 -32.69
C GLU A 138 -8.65 -6.73 -32.97
N PRO A 139 -8.59 -5.84 -31.97
CA PRO A 139 -7.93 -4.55 -32.13
C PRO A 139 -6.47 -4.77 -32.51
N ALA A 140 -5.99 -4.03 -33.51
CA ALA A 140 -4.58 -4.12 -33.90
C ALA A 140 -3.69 -3.66 -32.73
N PRO A 141 -2.54 -4.32 -32.51
CA PRO A 141 -1.64 -3.97 -31.43
C PRO A 141 -1.16 -2.52 -31.56
N PRO A 142 -0.98 -1.81 -30.43
CA PRO A 142 -0.57 -0.41 -30.46
C PRO A 142 0.85 -0.27 -30.99
N VAL A 143 1.04 0.70 -31.91
CA VAL A 143 2.37 1.02 -32.44
C VAL A 143 3.00 2.15 -31.61
N PHE A 144 4.24 1.95 -31.18
CA PHE A 144 5.04 2.94 -30.46
C PHE A 144 6.20 3.41 -31.32
N THR A 145 6.59 4.69 -31.14
CA THR A 145 7.68 5.32 -31.86
C THR A 145 8.64 6.01 -30.89
N ALA A 146 9.87 6.25 -31.30
CA ALA A 146 10.84 7.02 -30.53
C ALA A 146 10.29 8.42 -30.13
N ARG A 147 9.46 9.04 -30.99
CA ARG A 147 8.80 10.31 -30.69
C ARG A 147 7.85 10.23 -29.50
N ASP A 148 7.19 9.12 -29.29
CA ASP A 148 6.33 8.91 -28.12
C ASP A 148 7.19 8.93 -26.84
N GLY A 149 8.34 8.24 -26.84
CA GLY A 149 9.29 8.26 -25.73
C GLY A 149 9.84 9.66 -25.44
N ALA A 150 10.25 10.40 -26.49
CA ALA A 150 10.73 11.77 -26.39
C ALA A 150 9.67 12.73 -25.82
N GLY A 151 8.38 12.44 -26.01
CA GLY A 151 7.26 13.25 -25.51
C GLY A 151 7.00 13.09 -24.00
N ILE A 152 7.49 12.04 -23.36
CA ILE A 152 7.21 11.75 -21.95
C ILE A 152 8.09 12.62 -21.04
N ARG A 153 7.46 13.34 -20.13
CA ARG A 153 8.18 14.08 -19.09
C ARG A 153 8.60 13.15 -17.96
N LEU A 154 9.88 13.23 -17.58
CA LEU A 154 10.47 12.42 -16.53
C LEU A 154 10.74 13.27 -15.27
N TYR A 155 10.52 12.66 -14.11
CA TYR A 155 11.00 13.15 -12.81
C TYR A 155 11.97 12.12 -12.22
N ASN A 156 13.26 12.29 -12.52
CA ASN A 156 14.31 11.34 -12.19
C ASN A 156 15.05 11.77 -10.92
N THR A 157 14.74 11.13 -9.80
CA THR A 157 15.46 11.32 -8.52
C THR A 157 16.48 10.23 -8.24
N ALA A 158 16.52 9.18 -9.06
CA ALA A 158 17.52 8.10 -8.93
C ALA A 158 18.90 8.49 -9.50
N GLY A 159 18.95 9.51 -10.36
CA GLY A 159 20.18 9.94 -11.02
C GLY A 159 20.71 8.94 -12.03
N VAL A 160 19.87 8.02 -12.53
CA VAL A 160 20.22 7.09 -13.62
C VAL A 160 20.13 7.79 -14.97
N THR A 161 20.97 7.37 -15.93
CA THR A 161 20.82 7.80 -17.32
C THR A 161 19.82 6.91 -18.01
N VAL A 162 18.82 7.49 -18.67
CA VAL A 162 17.79 6.76 -19.42
C VAL A 162 17.66 7.34 -20.83
N ASP A 163 17.29 6.49 -21.77
CA ASP A 163 16.96 6.85 -23.14
C ASP A 163 15.50 6.44 -23.43
N PRO A 164 14.52 7.33 -23.22
CA PRO A 164 13.12 7.01 -23.45
C PRO A 164 12.78 6.69 -24.91
N GLU A 165 13.52 7.27 -25.87
CA GLU A 165 13.30 7.05 -27.29
C GLU A 165 13.61 5.62 -27.72
N SER A 166 14.69 5.07 -27.19
CA SER A 166 15.06 3.67 -27.43
C SER A 166 14.24 2.72 -26.55
N ALA A 167 14.05 3.03 -25.26
CA ALA A 167 13.38 2.15 -24.32
C ALA A 167 11.92 1.87 -24.69
N ILE A 168 11.16 2.85 -25.20
CA ILE A 168 9.75 2.66 -25.58
C ILE A 168 9.57 1.66 -26.72
N LEU A 169 10.61 1.41 -27.52
CA LEU A 169 10.61 0.46 -28.62
C LEU A 169 10.82 -0.99 -28.16
N GLU A 170 11.28 -1.18 -26.92
CA GLU A 170 11.40 -2.53 -26.37
C GLU A 170 10.03 -3.13 -26.13
N GLU A 171 9.78 -4.31 -26.72
CA GLU A 171 8.52 -5.02 -26.51
C GLU A 171 8.55 -5.81 -25.21
N PRO A 172 7.44 -5.78 -24.43
CA PRO A 172 7.34 -6.61 -23.24
C PRO A 172 7.34 -8.09 -23.61
N GLU A 173 8.03 -8.89 -22.84
CA GLU A 173 8.03 -10.35 -22.98
C GLU A 173 6.86 -10.92 -22.16
N TRP A 174 5.70 -11.14 -22.81
CA TRP A 174 4.54 -11.71 -22.12
C TRP A 174 4.61 -13.24 -22.10
N PRO A 175 4.24 -13.91 -20.98
CA PRO A 175 4.07 -15.35 -20.95
C PRO A 175 2.92 -15.78 -21.86
N ASP A 176 3.20 -16.68 -22.81
CA ASP A 176 2.17 -17.34 -23.66
C ASP A 176 1.59 -18.55 -22.91
N LEU A 177 0.90 -18.29 -21.79
CA LEU A 177 0.30 -19.30 -20.95
C LEU A 177 -1.16 -18.93 -20.67
N PRO A 178 -2.08 -19.90 -20.64
CA PRO A 178 -3.47 -19.64 -20.26
C PRO A 178 -3.57 -19.29 -18.77
N GLY A 179 -4.51 -18.42 -18.42
CA GLY A 179 -4.79 -18.02 -17.06
C GLY A 179 -4.82 -16.51 -16.85
N PRO A 180 -4.85 -16.04 -15.61
CA PRO A 180 -4.92 -14.62 -15.28
C PRO A 180 -3.69 -13.88 -15.80
N LYS A 181 -3.92 -12.66 -16.30
CA LYS A 181 -2.87 -11.82 -16.91
C LYS A 181 -2.42 -10.68 -16.01
N VAL A 182 -3.27 -10.25 -15.08
CA VAL A 182 -3.02 -9.08 -14.22
C VAL A 182 -3.16 -9.48 -12.76
N LEU A 183 -2.17 -9.13 -11.95
CA LEU A 183 -2.25 -9.12 -10.49
C LEU A 183 -2.37 -7.68 -10.01
N ILE A 184 -3.41 -7.39 -9.23
CA ILE A 184 -3.61 -6.10 -8.56
C ILE A 184 -3.36 -6.30 -7.06
N TYR A 185 -2.54 -5.46 -6.46
CA TYR A 185 -2.33 -5.39 -5.02
C TYR A 185 -2.06 -3.97 -4.57
N SER A 186 -1.96 -3.73 -3.27
CA SER A 186 -1.60 -2.44 -2.71
C SER A 186 -0.67 -2.62 -1.51
N THR A 187 0.59 -2.25 -1.64
CA THR A 187 1.55 -2.29 -0.53
C THR A 187 1.09 -1.41 0.64
N HIS A 188 0.41 -0.28 0.34
CA HIS A 188 -0.18 0.61 1.32
C HIS A 188 -1.72 0.60 1.21
N ALA A 189 -2.32 -0.58 1.42
CA ALA A 189 -3.74 -0.82 1.22
C ALA A 189 -4.65 0.06 2.08
N THR A 190 -4.20 0.50 3.26
CA THR A 190 -4.99 1.41 4.13
C THR A 190 -5.05 2.85 3.64
N GLU A 191 -4.31 3.23 2.60
CA GLU A 191 -4.36 4.58 2.03
C GLU A 191 -5.77 4.93 1.56
N SER A 192 -6.19 6.15 1.88
CA SER A 192 -7.49 6.71 1.50
C SER A 192 -7.34 8.14 1.01
N TYR A 193 -8.44 8.72 0.58
CA TYR A 193 -8.52 10.06 0.01
C TYR A 193 -9.19 11.04 0.95
N GLN A 194 -9.18 12.31 0.59
CA GLN A 194 -9.98 13.32 1.29
C GLN A 194 -11.45 12.96 1.23
N LYS A 195 -12.12 12.97 2.39
CA LYS A 195 -13.56 12.73 2.47
C LYS A 195 -14.35 13.82 1.75
N ALA A 196 -15.32 13.40 0.96
CA ALA A 196 -16.26 14.25 0.24
C ALA A 196 -17.70 13.86 0.56
N GLY A 197 -17.99 13.66 1.85
CA GLY A 197 -19.30 13.26 2.37
C GLY A 197 -19.34 11.81 2.84
N GLU A 198 -18.31 11.02 2.61
CA GLU A 198 -18.23 9.63 3.07
C GLU A 198 -18.09 9.57 4.60
N ASN A 199 -18.73 8.57 5.20
CA ASN A 199 -18.66 8.34 6.64
C ASN A 199 -17.93 7.04 6.95
N TYR A 200 -16.61 7.13 7.13
CA TYR A 200 -15.76 6.03 7.58
C TYR A 200 -14.80 6.51 8.68
N THR A 201 -14.25 5.57 9.47
CA THR A 201 -13.29 5.87 10.52
C THR A 201 -11.88 5.88 9.95
N GLU A 202 -11.15 6.98 10.14
CA GLU A 202 -9.72 7.06 9.84
C GLU A 202 -8.90 6.48 10.99
N THR A 203 -7.91 5.65 10.67
CA THR A 203 -6.90 5.15 11.62
C THR A 203 -5.73 6.10 11.76
N ALA A 204 -5.46 6.87 10.71
CA ALA A 204 -4.52 7.99 10.63
C ALA A 204 -4.99 8.94 9.54
N ALA A 205 -4.34 10.10 9.38
CA ALA A 205 -4.69 11.06 8.33
C ALA A 205 -4.67 10.41 6.93
N TYR A 206 -5.81 10.41 6.26
CA TYR A 206 -6.02 9.80 4.95
C TYR A 206 -5.68 8.30 4.92
N ARG A 207 -6.06 7.56 5.97
CA ARG A 207 -5.93 6.10 6.09
C ARG A 207 -7.13 5.50 6.78
N THR A 208 -7.61 4.36 6.30
CA THR A 208 -8.72 3.62 6.91
C THR A 208 -8.58 2.11 6.68
N LEU A 209 -9.10 1.33 7.63
CA LEU A 209 -9.23 -0.13 7.47
C LEU A 209 -10.52 -0.51 6.70
N ASP A 210 -11.40 0.45 6.46
CA ASP A 210 -12.62 0.22 5.69
C ASP A 210 -12.27 0.02 4.22
N SER A 211 -12.40 -1.24 3.74
CA SER A 211 -12.06 -1.63 2.37
C SER A 211 -12.90 -0.94 1.30
N GLY A 212 -14.07 -0.38 1.66
CA GLY A 212 -14.90 0.41 0.76
C GLY A 212 -14.34 1.80 0.47
N PHE A 213 -13.36 2.28 1.25
CA PHE A 213 -12.86 3.66 1.17
C PHE A 213 -11.31 3.78 1.12
N ASN A 214 -10.61 2.66 1.10
CA ASN A 214 -9.15 2.61 0.95
C ASN A 214 -8.74 2.12 -0.44
N MET A 215 -7.45 1.81 -0.65
CA MET A 215 -6.94 1.37 -1.96
C MET A 215 -7.56 0.07 -2.45
N LEU A 216 -8.06 -0.81 -1.55
CA LEU A 216 -8.75 -2.03 -1.96
C LEU A 216 -10.00 -1.73 -2.79
N SER A 217 -10.69 -0.61 -2.53
CA SER A 217 -11.86 -0.19 -3.33
C SER A 217 -11.49 0.24 -4.75
N LEU A 218 -10.29 0.79 -4.95
CA LEU A 218 -9.77 1.16 -6.28
C LEU A 218 -9.31 -0.10 -7.02
N GLY A 219 -8.67 -1.04 -6.29
CA GLY A 219 -8.30 -2.35 -6.83
C GLY A 219 -9.52 -3.14 -7.32
N ALA A 220 -10.62 -3.16 -6.55
CA ALA A 220 -11.86 -3.82 -6.95
C ALA A 220 -12.50 -3.16 -8.20
N ALA A 221 -12.49 -1.84 -8.28
CA ALA A 221 -13.00 -1.13 -9.46
C ALA A 221 -12.15 -1.40 -10.72
N LEU A 222 -10.82 -1.52 -10.56
CA LEU A 222 -9.92 -1.85 -11.68
C LEU A 222 -10.09 -3.32 -12.12
N GLU A 223 -10.23 -4.25 -11.17
CA GLU A 223 -10.55 -5.66 -11.46
C GLU A 223 -11.82 -5.75 -12.29
N GLU A 224 -12.93 -5.17 -11.82
CA GLU A 224 -14.21 -5.15 -12.55
C GLU A 224 -14.09 -4.55 -13.96
N ALA A 225 -13.37 -3.43 -14.07
CA ALA A 225 -13.18 -2.75 -15.35
C ALA A 225 -12.35 -3.59 -16.35
N LEU A 226 -11.37 -4.35 -15.90
CA LEU A 226 -10.55 -5.24 -16.72
C LEU A 226 -11.30 -6.53 -17.08
N GLU A 227 -12.02 -7.11 -16.13
CA GLU A 227 -12.84 -8.31 -16.38
C GLU A 227 -13.96 -8.04 -17.38
N ASN A 228 -14.59 -6.86 -17.34
CA ASN A 228 -15.56 -6.41 -18.35
C ASN A 228 -14.95 -6.26 -19.75
N ARG A 229 -13.61 -6.23 -19.87
CA ARG A 229 -12.83 -6.24 -21.13
C ARG A 229 -12.28 -7.62 -21.48
N GLY A 230 -12.69 -8.65 -20.75
CA GLY A 230 -12.27 -10.04 -21.00
C GLY A 230 -10.88 -10.38 -20.46
N ILE A 231 -10.27 -9.52 -19.67
CA ILE A 231 -8.94 -9.73 -19.06
C ILE A 231 -9.12 -10.41 -17.71
N ALA A 232 -8.59 -11.61 -17.54
CA ALA A 232 -8.62 -12.33 -16.28
C ALA A 232 -7.64 -11.71 -15.27
N VAL A 233 -8.16 -11.35 -14.11
CA VAL A 233 -7.45 -10.61 -13.05
C VAL A 233 -7.38 -11.43 -11.76
N LEU A 234 -6.33 -11.24 -10.99
CA LEU A 234 -6.23 -11.63 -9.59
C LEU A 234 -6.05 -10.38 -8.75
N ARG A 235 -6.71 -10.32 -7.60
CA ARG A 235 -6.57 -9.22 -6.66
C ARG A 235 -6.21 -9.71 -5.26
N ASP A 236 -5.14 -9.14 -4.70
CA ASP A 236 -4.79 -9.34 -3.30
C ASP A 236 -5.53 -8.30 -2.43
N GLU A 237 -6.32 -8.77 -1.48
CA GLU A 237 -7.11 -7.97 -0.55
C GLU A 237 -6.41 -7.77 0.81
N SER A 238 -5.14 -8.14 0.91
CA SER A 238 -4.39 -8.06 2.16
C SER A 238 -4.07 -6.61 2.54
N LEU A 239 -4.20 -6.29 3.84
CA LEU A 239 -3.76 -5.01 4.39
C LEU A 239 -2.28 -5.10 4.78
N HIS A 240 -1.36 -4.97 3.81
CA HIS A 240 0.07 -5.16 4.02
C HIS A 240 0.72 -4.13 4.95
N ASP A 241 0.11 -2.96 5.08
CA ASP A 241 0.58 -1.85 5.92
C ASP A 241 -0.12 -1.81 7.29
N TYR A 242 -0.86 -2.86 7.65
CA TYR A 242 -1.50 -2.99 8.95
C TYR A 242 -1.23 -4.38 9.56
N PRO A 243 -0.91 -4.50 10.85
CA PRO A 243 -0.75 -3.42 11.84
C PRO A 243 0.58 -2.67 11.75
N SER A 244 1.53 -3.09 10.90
CA SER A 244 2.86 -2.49 10.79
C SER A 244 3.08 -1.84 9.43
N TYR A 245 3.12 -0.51 9.41
CA TYR A 245 3.44 0.25 8.21
C TYR A 245 4.86 -0.03 7.67
N ASN A 246 5.83 -0.18 8.57
CA ASN A 246 7.24 -0.36 8.17
C ASN A 246 7.51 -1.70 7.49
N ASP A 247 6.67 -2.70 7.73
CA ASP A 247 6.81 -4.06 7.17
C ASP A 247 6.01 -4.25 5.88
N SER A 248 5.30 -3.23 5.40
CA SER A 248 4.38 -3.31 4.27
C SER A 248 5.01 -3.91 3.02
N TYR A 249 6.21 -3.43 2.61
CA TYR A 249 6.93 -3.98 1.45
C TYR A 249 7.45 -5.41 1.65
N VAL A 250 7.72 -5.82 2.88
CA VAL A 250 8.09 -7.22 3.19
C VAL A 250 6.87 -8.11 3.12
N SER A 251 5.73 -7.63 3.61
CA SER A 251 4.45 -8.33 3.57
C SER A 251 3.94 -8.49 2.14
N SER A 252 3.84 -7.40 1.37
CA SER A 252 3.37 -7.43 -0.01
C SER A 252 4.29 -8.25 -0.92
N ARG A 253 5.61 -8.22 -0.69
CA ARG A 253 6.56 -9.06 -1.43
C ARG A 253 6.22 -10.54 -1.33
N LYS A 254 5.93 -11.04 -0.13
CA LYS A 254 5.59 -12.47 0.09
C LYS A 254 4.31 -12.87 -0.66
N SER A 255 3.29 -12.00 -0.63
CA SER A 255 2.06 -12.23 -1.41
C SER A 255 2.36 -12.29 -2.90
N VAL A 256 3.05 -11.29 -3.43
CA VAL A 256 3.37 -11.23 -4.86
C VAL A 256 4.21 -12.43 -5.30
N GLU A 257 5.23 -12.83 -4.52
CA GLU A 257 6.03 -14.03 -4.80
C GLU A 257 5.14 -15.28 -4.86
N SER A 258 4.17 -15.44 -3.95
CA SER A 258 3.23 -16.57 -3.96
C SER A 258 2.29 -16.56 -5.18
N TYR A 259 1.81 -15.39 -5.60
CA TYR A 259 0.99 -15.26 -6.79
C TYR A 259 1.79 -15.58 -8.06
N LEU A 260 3.01 -15.07 -8.20
CA LEU A 260 3.87 -15.34 -9.35
C LEU A 260 4.26 -16.83 -9.46
N GLU A 261 4.47 -17.50 -8.32
CA GLU A 261 4.74 -18.94 -8.30
C GLU A 261 3.50 -19.75 -8.72
N ALA A 262 2.31 -19.37 -8.24
CA ALA A 262 1.07 -20.09 -8.52
C ALA A 262 0.52 -19.81 -9.93
N TYR A 263 0.78 -18.63 -10.49
CA TYR A 263 0.20 -18.17 -11.75
C TYR A 263 1.28 -17.60 -12.69
N PRO A 264 2.07 -18.46 -13.34
CA PRO A 264 3.14 -18.04 -14.25
C PRO A 264 2.62 -17.37 -15.55
N SER A 265 1.30 -17.29 -15.75
CA SER A 265 0.64 -16.57 -16.83
C SER A 265 0.54 -15.05 -16.62
N LEU A 266 0.88 -14.56 -15.40
CA LEU A 266 0.80 -13.15 -15.08
C LEU A 266 1.77 -12.31 -15.92
N CYS A 267 1.22 -11.34 -16.65
CA CYS A 267 1.94 -10.37 -17.46
C CYS A 267 2.21 -9.08 -16.67
N LEU A 268 1.19 -8.58 -15.98
CA LEU A 268 1.25 -7.33 -15.22
C LEU A 268 1.07 -7.58 -13.72
N VAL A 269 1.88 -6.87 -12.92
CA VAL A 269 1.85 -6.89 -11.46
C VAL A 269 1.75 -5.44 -10.98
N LEU A 270 0.55 -5.01 -10.60
CA LEU A 270 0.21 -3.61 -10.37
C LEU A 270 0.10 -3.30 -8.88
N ASP A 271 1.02 -2.48 -8.36
CA ASP A 271 0.97 -1.94 -6.99
C ASP A 271 0.23 -0.59 -7.01
N LEU A 272 -1.01 -0.57 -6.53
CA LEU A 272 -1.83 0.63 -6.52
C LEU A 272 -1.61 1.44 -5.25
N HIS A 273 -1.35 2.72 -5.44
CA HIS A 273 -1.07 3.70 -4.40
C HIS A 273 -1.83 5.01 -4.66
N ARG A 274 -1.80 5.90 -3.68
CA ARG A 274 -2.06 7.33 -3.87
C ARG A 274 -0.88 8.14 -3.34
N ASP A 275 -0.48 9.19 -4.05
CA ASP A 275 0.67 10.01 -3.69
C ASP A 275 0.38 10.88 -2.44
N ALA A 276 1.40 11.14 -1.65
CA ALA A 276 1.34 11.98 -0.46
C ALA A 276 2.46 13.03 -0.44
N SER A 277 2.13 14.25 -0.07
CA SER A 277 3.13 15.27 0.20
C SER A 277 3.45 15.38 1.69
N ALA A 278 4.71 15.64 2.01
CA ALA A 278 5.16 15.89 3.38
C ALA A 278 4.79 17.33 3.80
N GLY A 279 3.52 17.64 3.98
CA GLY A 279 3.08 18.97 4.36
C GLY A 279 1.62 19.02 4.78
N THR A 280 1.17 20.17 5.25
CA THR A 280 -0.23 20.40 5.64
C THR A 280 -1.18 20.45 4.46
N ARG A 281 -0.68 20.82 3.26
CA ARG A 281 -1.47 20.86 2.04
C ARG A 281 -1.23 19.60 1.24
N GLN A 282 -2.26 18.78 1.13
CA GLN A 282 -2.19 17.53 0.35
C GLN A 282 -2.28 17.79 -1.16
N LEU A 283 -1.61 16.92 -1.92
CA LEU A 283 -1.66 16.92 -3.37
C LEU A 283 -3.07 16.51 -3.85
N ARG A 284 -3.61 17.28 -4.78
CA ARG A 284 -4.85 16.99 -5.50
C ARG A 284 -4.64 17.20 -7.00
N PRO A 285 -3.87 16.33 -7.68
CA PRO A 285 -3.66 16.45 -9.11
C PRO A 285 -4.95 16.04 -9.85
N LEU A 286 -5.45 16.93 -10.71
CA LEU A 286 -6.68 16.76 -11.48
C LEU A 286 -6.42 16.87 -12.97
N ALA A 287 -7.10 16.05 -13.75
CA ALA A 287 -7.31 16.17 -15.17
C ALA A 287 -8.80 16.42 -15.45
N GLN A 288 -9.09 17.13 -16.54
CA GLN A 288 -10.44 17.23 -17.08
C GLN A 288 -10.58 16.18 -18.17
N THR A 289 -11.54 15.29 -18.01
CA THR A 289 -11.86 14.22 -18.96
C THR A 289 -13.24 14.48 -19.57
N GLN A 290 -13.64 13.66 -20.53
CA GLN A 290 -14.99 13.73 -21.09
C GLN A 290 -16.08 13.44 -20.03
N SER A 291 -15.76 12.63 -19.02
CA SER A 291 -16.68 12.26 -17.94
C SER A 291 -16.62 13.20 -16.73
N GLY A 292 -15.80 14.24 -16.75
CA GLY A 292 -15.59 15.18 -15.64
C GLY A 292 -14.17 15.19 -15.10
N SER A 293 -14.02 15.60 -13.84
CA SER A 293 -12.70 15.65 -13.20
C SER A 293 -12.24 14.26 -12.75
N ALA A 294 -11.04 13.86 -13.14
CA ALA A 294 -10.38 12.62 -12.70
C ALA A 294 -9.05 12.93 -12.00
N ALA A 295 -8.66 12.07 -11.07
CA ALA A 295 -7.33 12.14 -10.48
C ALA A 295 -6.26 11.80 -11.53
N ARG A 296 -5.16 12.59 -11.56
CA ARG A 296 -4.06 12.28 -12.49
C ARG A 296 -3.23 11.12 -11.99
N LEU A 297 -2.86 10.26 -12.92
CA LEU A 297 -2.04 9.07 -12.68
C LEU A 297 -0.54 9.41 -12.73
N MET A 298 0.27 8.75 -11.90
CA MET A 298 1.71 8.82 -11.98
C MET A 298 2.30 7.40 -11.92
N LEU A 299 3.02 7.03 -12.96
CA LEU A 299 3.79 5.80 -12.95
C LEU A 299 5.10 6.02 -12.21
N VAL A 300 5.46 5.08 -11.36
CA VAL A 300 6.70 5.11 -10.58
C VAL A 300 7.54 3.90 -10.95
N VAL A 301 8.77 4.15 -11.38
CA VAL A 301 9.76 3.12 -11.68
C VAL A 301 10.86 3.16 -10.63
N GLY A 302 11.06 2.05 -9.96
CA GLY A 302 12.15 1.83 -9.05
C GLY A 302 13.43 1.45 -9.80
N THR A 303 14.57 1.64 -9.16
CA THR A 303 15.88 1.30 -9.72
C THR A 303 16.74 0.53 -8.72
N ASP A 304 17.95 0.16 -9.11
CA ASP A 304 18.96 -0.48 -8.26
C ASP A 304 19.75 0.51 -7.37
N ARG A 305 19.47 1.83 -7.49
CA ARG A 305 20.25 2.89 -6.79
C ARG A 305 20.02 2.94 -5.28
N GLY A 306 18.96 2.30 -4.77
CA GLY A 306 18.64 2.20 -3.35
C GLY A 306 19.38 1.09 -2.59
N ASN A 307 20.58 0.66 -3.01
CA ASN A 307 21.37 -0.44 -2.43
C ASN A 307 20.63 -1.81 -2.43
N ARG A 308 19.75 -2.03 -3.40
CA ARG A 308 19.05 -3.30 -3.60
C ARG A 308 19.12 -3.71 -5.06
N VAL A 309 19.35 -5.00 -5.29
CA VAL A 309 19.40 -5.55 -6.65
C VAL A 309 18.04 -5.40 -7.32
N HIS A 310 18.04 -4.82 -8.52
CA HIS A 310 16.88 -4.70 -9.39
C HIS A 310 17.34 -4.82 -10.86
N PRO A 311 17.61 -6.03 -11.33
CA PRO A 311 18.26 -6.26 -12.62
C PRO A 311 17.37 -5.92 -13.83
N ASN A 312 16.07 -5.84 -13.63
CA ASN A 312 15.09 -5.67 -14.71
C ASN A 312 14.45 -4.27 -14.72
N TRP A 313 15.01 -3.29 -14.02
CA TRP A 313 14.37 -1.97 -13.90
C TRP A 313 14.22 -1.25 -15.24
N GLU A 314 15.15 -1.46 -16.20
CA GLU A 314 15.02 -0.91 -17.55
C GLU A 314 13.80 -1.46 -18.30
N LYS A 315 13.48 -2.77 -18.13
CA LYS A 315 12.28 -3.38 -18.71
C LYS A 315 11.00 -2.79 -18.08
N ASN A 316 10.97 -2.60 -16.76
CA ASN A 316 9.85 -1.92 -16.09
C ASN A 316 9.73 -0.46 -16.56
N PHE A 317 10.85 0.22 -16.82
CA PHE A 317 10.84 1.57 -17.38
C PHE A 317 10.26 1.61 -18.80
N ALA A 318 10.68 0.71 -19.68
CA ALA A 318 10.14 0.57 -21.04
C ALA A 318 8.61 0.33 -21.01
N LEU A 319 8.16 -0.59 -20.15
CA LEU A 319 6.75 -0.87 -19.95
C LEU A 319 5.97 0.36 -19.43
N ALA A 320 6.54 1.09 -18.48
CA ALA A 320 5.94 2.31 -17.95
C ALA A 320 5.80 3.41 -19.03
N LEU A 321 6.78 3.55 -19.92
CA LEU A 321 6.70 4.48 -21.05
C LEU A 321 5.54 4.12 -21.99
N ARG A 322 5.38 2.85 -22.32
CA ARG A 322 4.28 2.37 -23.16
C ARG A 322 2.93 2.62 -22.52
N LEU A 323 2.75 2.24 -21.25
CA LEU A 323 1.50 2.48 -20.54
C LEU A 323 1.18 3.98 -20.43
N GLN A 324 2.18 4.82 -20.11
CA GLN A 324 1.97 6.28 -20.03
C GLN A 324 1.56 6.87 -21.39
N THR A 325 2.13 6.37 -22.47
CA THR A 325 1.76 6.79 -23.83
C THR A 325 0.31 6.42 -24.15
N LEU A 326 -0.12 5.22 -23.78
CA LEU A 326 -1.51 4.78 -23.97
C LEU A 326 -2.47 5.60 -23.13
N LEU A 327 -2.14 5.86 -21.87
CA LEU A 327 -2.92 6.74 -21.00
C LEU A 327 -3.12 8.14 -21.59
N GLU A 328 -2.07 8.74 -22.13
CA GLU A 328 -2.16 10.06 -22.78
C GLU A 328 -2.90 10.03 -24.12
N ARG A 329 -2.87 8.91 -24.85
CA ARG A 329 -3.68 8.69 -26.06
C ARG A 329 -5.16 8.53 -25.72
N THR A 330 -5.47 7.79 -24.63
CA THR A 330 -6.84 7.57 -24.17
C THR A 330 -7.44 8.84 -23.57
N SER A 331 -6.68 9.57 -22.76
CA SER A 331 -7.15 10.81 -22.11
C SER A 331 -5.99 11.80 -21.95
N PRO A 332 -5.83 12.75 -22.89
CA PRO A 332 -4.72 13.71 -22.85
C PRO A 332 -4.67 14.51 -21.54
N GLY A 333 -3.51 14.55 -20.91
CA GLY A 333 -3.28 15.24 -19.64
C GLY A 333 -3.64 14.43 -18.39
N ILE A 334 -4.00 13.15 -18.54
CA ILE A 334 -4.31 12.27 -17.41
C ILE A 334 -3.07 11.90 -16.61
N THR A 335 -1.87 11.92 -17.23
CA THR A 335 -0.66 11.52 -16.51
C THR A 335 0.10 12.70 -15.92
N ARG A 336 0.81 12.44 -14.85
CA ARG A 336 1.88 13.28 -14.29
C ARG A 336 3.22 12.84 -14.91
N PRO A 337 4.32 13.60 -14.73
CA PRO A 337 5.64 13.11 -15.14
C PRO A 337 5.94 11.73 -14.57
N LEU A 338 6.44 10.80 -15.39
CA LEU A 338 6.88 9.48 -14.96
C LEU A 338 8.02 9.63 -13.94
N SER A 339 7.89 8.99 -12.78
CA SER A 339 8.81 9.16 -11.66
C SER A 339 9.81 8.01 -11.58
N ILE A 340 11.10 8.32 -11.72
CA ILE A 340 12.19 7.35 -11.58
C ILE A 340 12.84 7.53 -10.21
N ARG A 341 12.81 6.49 -9.38
CA ARG A 341 13.21 6.55 -7.97
C ARG A 341 14.32 5.55 -7.62
N PRO A 342 15.15 5.85 -6.60
CA PRO A 342 16.21 4.93 -6.19
C PRO A 342 15.70 3.65 -5.51
N GLN A 343 14.48 3.66 -4.94
CA GLN A 343 13.87 2.48 -4.30
C GLN A 343 13.32 1.52 -5.35
N ARG A 344 13.36 0.20 -5.08
CA ARG A 344 12.93 -0.83 -6.04
C ARG A 344 11.41 -1.18 -6.00
N PHE A 345 10.69 -0.89 -4.90
CA PHE A 345 9.24 -1.09 -4.76
C PHE A 345 8.72 -2.50 -5.11
N ASN A 346 9.48 -3.56 -4.80
CA ASN A 346 9.18 -4.94 -5.21
C ASN A 346 9.06 -5.17 -6.74
N GLN A 347 9.39 -4.17 -7.56
CA GLN A 347 9.34 -4.29 -9.03
C GLN A 347 10.40 -5.26 -9.58
N ASP A 348 11.40 -5.60 -8.77
CA ASP A 348 12.40 -6.63 -9.09
C ASP A 348 11.82 -8.04 -9.22
N LEU A 349 10.58 -8.26 -8.79
CA LEU A 349 9.91 -9.56 -8.85
C LEU A 349 9.41 -9.92 -10.25
N SER A 350 9.11 -8.93 -11.10
CA SER A 350 8.61 -9.16 -12.45
C SER A 350 9.00 -8.01 -13.39
N THR A 351 9.29 -8.32 -14.64
CA THR A 351 9.46 -7.31 -15.70
C THR A 351 8.15 -6.58 -16.04
N GLY A 352 7.01 -7.17 -15.66
CA GLY A 352 5.68 -6.57 -15.78
C GLY A 352 5.21 -5.81 -14.54
N ALA A 353 6.09 -5.57 -13.55
CA ALA A 353 5.72 -4.88 -12.31
C ALA A 353 5.73 -3.35 -12.48
N LEU A 354 4.64 -2.71 -12.08
CA LEU A 354 4.47 -1.26 -12.09
C LEU A 354 3.87 -0.79 -10.77
N LEU A 355 4.28 0.39 -10.30
CA LEU A 355 3.63 1.12 -9.22
C LEU A 355 2.86 2.31 -9.82
N ILE A 356 1.60 2.43 -9.45
CA ILE A 356 0.69 3.44 -10.01
C ILE A 356 0.11 4.28 -8.87
N GLU A 357 0.47 5.55 -8.84
CA GLU A 357 -0.14 6.53 -7.96
C GLU A 357 -1.42 7.06 -8.61
N ILE A 358 -2.57 6.76 -8.03
CA ILE A 358 -3.88 7.23 -8.49
C ILE A 358 -4.19 8.53 -7.75
N GLY A 359 -3.77 9.65 -8.31
CA GLY A 359 -3.89 10.95 -7.67
C GLY A 359 -3.01 11.13 -6.43
N GLY A 360 -3.53 11.84 -5.45
CA GLY A 360 -2.89 12.07 -4.16
C GLY A 360 -3.93 12.16 -3.03
N ALA A 361 -3.47 12.23 -1.78
CA ALA A 361 -4.33 12.24 -0.60
C ALA A 361 -5.38 13.37 -0.58
N GLY A 362 -5.14 14.46 -1.30
CA GLY A 362 -6.09 15.58 -1.44
C GLY A 362 -7.18 15.37 -2.50
N ASN A 363 -7.09 14.33 -3.34
CA ASN A 363 -8.18 13.95 -4.22
C ASN A 363 -9.33 13.36 -3.42
N THR A 364 -10.53 13.37 -3.99
CA THR A 364 -11.64 12.55 -3.51
C THR A 364 -11.57 11.15 -4.11
N ARG A 365 -12.18 10.18 -3.44
CA ARG A 365 -12.29 8.81 -3.96
C ARG A 365 -13.01 8.78 -5.32
N GLN A 366 -14.00 9.63 -5.53
CA GLN A 366 -14.71 9.73 -6.81
C GLN A 366 -13.81 10.19 -7.95
N GLU A 367 -12.91 11.16 -7.70
CA GLU A 367 -11.92 11.59 -8.69
C GLU A 367 -10.94 10.47 -9.02
N ALA A 368 -10.56 9.65 -8.04
CA ALA A 368 -9.71 8.49 -8.24
C ALA A 368 -10.42 7.40 -9.05
N LEU A 369 -11.67 7.07 -8.73
CA LEU A 369 -12.49 6.11 -9.48
C LEU A 369 -12.71 6.54 -10.93
N ALA A 370 -12.86 7.87 -11.19
CA ALA A 370 -12.99 8.38 -12.56
C ALA A 370 -11.74 8.13 -13.43
N ALA A 371 -10.58 7.86 -12.85
CA ALA A 371 -9.37 7.50 -13.58
C ALA A 371 -9.26 5.99 -13.88
N ILE A 372 -10.04 5.15 -13.21
CA ILE A 372 -9.93 3.68 -13.29
C ILE A 372 -10.29 3.15 -14.67
N ASP A 373 -11.36 3.65 -15.28
CA ASP A 373 -11.77 3.20 -16.61
C ASP A 373 -10.74 3.56 -17.69
N ILE A 374 -10.14 4.76 -17.58
CA ILE A 374 -9.04 5.20 -18.45
C ILE A 374 -7.83 4.29 -18.29
N LEU A 375 -7.50 3.91 -17.05
CA LEU A 375 -6.41 2.99 -16.73
C LEU A 375 -6.69 1.59 -17.32
N ALA A 376 -7.90 1.07 -17.11
CA ALA A 376 -8.30 -0.25 -17.62
C ALA A 376 -8.25 -0.32 -19.14
N GLN A 377 -8.78 0.69 -19.86
CA GLN A 377 -8.70 0.77 -21.31
C GLN A 377 -7.25 0.82 -21.83
N SER A 378 -6.38 1.54 -21.10
CA SER A 378 -4.96 1.63 -21.47
C SER A 378 -4.20 0.33 -21.19
N ILE A 379 -4.57 -0.42 -20.14
CA ILE A 379 -4.02 -1.74 -19.83
C ILE A 379 -4.49 -2.76 -20.87
N GLU A 380 -5.76 -2.74 -21.24
CA GLU A 380 -6.28 -3.57 -22.32
C GLU A 380 -5.46 -3.39 -23.62
N ALA A 381 -5.29 -2.14 -24.05
CA ALA A 381 -4.48 -1.83 -25.23
C ALA A 381 -3.00 -2.20 -25.09
N LEU A 382 -2.46 -2.27 -23.87
CA LEU A 382 -1.06 -2.66 -23.61
C LEU A 382 -0.87 -4.19 -23.74
N LEU A 383 -1.90 -4.98 -23.43
CA LEU A 383 -1.86 -6.43 -23.43
C LEU A 383 -2.15 -7.04 -24.83
N HIS A 384 -2.69 -6.25 -25.75
CA HIS A 384 -2.88 -6.60 -27.18
C HIS A 384 -1.66 -6.18 -28.00
#